data_1bb563d59b7cd8a590402264268f4398
#
_entry.id   1bb563d59b7cd8a590402264268f4398
#
_cell.length_a   1.000
_cell.length_b   1.000
_cell.length_c   1.000
_cell.angle_alpha   90.00
_cell.angle_beta   90.00
_cell.angle_gamma   90.00
#
_symmetry.space_group_name_H-M   'P 1'
#
loop_
_entity.id
_entity.type
_entity.pdbx_description
1 polymer ?
#
loop_
_entity_poly.entity_id
_entity_poly.type
_entity_poly.pdbx_seq_one_letter_code
_entity_poly.pdbx_strand_id
1 'polypeptide(L)'
;MNDLASMQSTVVLDQPPTPAARGASLNAPPAPTPADSEFADLLENYRALIRARTIPYPVAYQFNKELGHGRQGVVFLATRHGARACLTHHAIKLFDPGIYSNAARYWTDMGRIAKQISLLQPINNVNMVSSDFYEECNGIGYTHMQIIDGVDLQFLIDGKHMEIARARSTPEEWDHFLNVLFRMENGRVSLHAGLALYILRNVLRGIAVLHANGFIHGDIKPTNIMVNIQGTVKLVDFGRAARIGEPVNILLGSPLYMAPESHRREPGFIQSDIFSTGLVGLEILKGRQIASLADSNENNLLDFKTILASQLEQYLPDEILGNIEFIHVLKHFLEPDMANRYDSAREAESGAHSLMSARQWLSDSERECEYERELEAYLHKLVDEDTGMLNPHFAADNLTAVIEV
;
A
#
# COMPACT_ATOMS: atom_id res chain seq x y z
N MET A 1 -6.04 59.71 16.58
CA MET A 1 -5.65 60.46 15.38
C MET A 1 -4.95 59.49 14.49
N ASN A 2 -5.64 59.18 13.41
CA ASN A 2 -5.22 58.60 12.14
C ASN A 2 -4.65 57.15 12.12
N ASP A 3 -5.47 56.35 11.75
CA ASP A 3 -5.72 55.68 10.46
C ASP A 3 -4.74 54.51 10.17
N LEU A 4 -5.17 53.35 10.58
CA LEU A 4 -4.76 52.05 10.00
C LEU A 4 -6.04 51.24 9.66
N ALA A 5 -6.82 51.83 8.80
CA ALA A 5 -7.87 51.11 8.07
C ALA A 5 -7.51 51.15 6.59
N SER A 6 -7.58 50.06 5.94
CA SER A 6 -7.43 49.80 4.50
C SER A 6 -6.11 49.14 4.07
N MET A 7 -6.15 47.82 4.01
CA MET A 7 -5.65 47.02 2.91
C MET A 7 -6.09 45.56 3.10
N GLN A 8 -7.39 45.34 3.05
CA GLN A 8 -7.94 44.07 2.64
C GLN A 8 -8.34 44.18 1.17
N SER A 9 -7.38 44.04 0.28
CA SER A 9 -7.69 43.77 -1.12
C SER A 9 -7.97 42.29 -1.23
N THR A 10 -9.25 41.96 -1.16
CA THR A 10 -9.76 40.67 -1.62
C THR A 10 -9.41 40.57 -3.09
N VAL A 11 -8.46 39.73 -3.43
CA VAL A 11 -8.24 39.33 -4.82
C VAL A 11 -9.44 38.48 -5.21
N VAL A 12 -10.40 39.09 -5.88
CA VAL A 12 -11.45 38.41 -6.60
C VAL A 12 -10.72 37.70 -7.72
N LEU A 13 -10.57 36.39 -7.61
CA LEU A 13 -10.17 35.56 -8.73
C LEU A 13 -11.29 35.71 -9.79
N ASP A 14 -10.99 36.44 -10.85
CA ASP A 14 -11.83 36.47 -12.04
C ASP A 14 -12.17 35.04 -12.44
N GLN A 15 -13.44 34.78 -12.67
CA GLN A 15 -13.90 33.54 -13.25
C GLN A 15 -13.09 33.27 -14.52
N PRO A 16 -12.61 32.06 -14.75
CA PRO A 16 -11.94 31.74 -15.98
C PRO A 16 -12.86 32.12 -17.15
N PRO A 17 -12.33 32.76 -18.21
CA PRO A 17 -13.14 33.18 -19.32
C PRO A 17 -13.91 31.98 -19.87
N THR A 18 -15.20 32.11 -19.98
CA THR A 18 -16.08 31.14 -20.63
C THR A 18 -15.43 30.83 -21.98
N PRO A 19 -15.08 29.56 -22.28
CA PRO A 19 -14.48 29.25 -23.56
C PRO A 19 -15.42 29.71 -24.65
N ALA A 20 -14.95 30.67 -25.46
CA ALA A 20 -15.69 31.10 -26.64
C ALA A 20 -16.00 29.83 -27.46
N ALA A 21 -17.28 29.62 -27.73
CA ALA A 21 -17.77 28.54 -28.54
C ALA A 21 -17.10 28.58 -29.93
N ARG A 22 -15.93 27.99 -30.05
CA ARG A 22 -15.46 27.52 -31.33
C ARG A 22 -16.18 26.22 -31.58
N GLY A 23 -17.07 26.24 -32.54
CA GLY A 23 -17.83 25.12 -33.03
C GLY A 23 -16.93 24.01 -33.59
N ALA A 24 -16.38 23.24 -32.69
CA ALA A 24 -16.25 21.82 -32.86
C ALA A 24 -17.56 21.25 -32.29
N SER A 25 -18.39 20.68 -33.13
CA SER A 25 -19.50 19.86 -32.73
C SER A 25 -18.98 18.83 -31.72
N LEU A 26 -19.01 19.19 -30.45
CA LEU A 26 -19.10 18.22 -29.41
C LEU A 26 -20.44 17.55 -29.69
N ASN A 27 -20.40 16.39 -30.33
CA ASN A 27 -21.56 15.56 -30.48
C ASN A 27 -22.24 15.54 -29.12
N ALA A 28 -23.46 16.03 -29.09
CA ALA A 28 -24.36 15.86 -27.95
C ALA A 28 -24.20 14.39 -27.54
N PRO A 29 -24.09 14.09 -26.22
CA PRO A 29 -24.00 12.69 -25.80
C PRO A 29 -25.08 11.91 -26.58
N PRO A 30 -24.75 10.82 -27.25
CA PRO A 30 -25.72 10.05 -27.98
C PRO A 30 -26.87 9.75 -27.04
N ALA A 31 -28.10 9.79 -27.55
CA ALA A 31 -29.30 9.40 -26.81
C ALA A 31 -29.01 8.09 -26.07
N PRO A 32 -29.50 7.92 -24.83
CA PRO A 32 -29.03 6.88 -23.91
C PRO A 32 -28.84 5.57 -24.64
N THR A 33 -27.57 5.28 -24.90
CA THR A 33 -27.15 4.04 -25.53
C THR A 33 -27.44 2.92 -24.54
N PRO A 34 -27.82 1.70 -24.99
CA PRO A 34 -28.02 0.57 -24.08
C PRO A 34 -26.82 0.45 -23.09
N ALA A 35 -27.10 0.19 -21.83
CA ALA A 35 -26.08 0.10 -20.78
C ALA A 35 -24.88 -0.78 -21.15
N ASP A 36 -25.07 -1.76 -22.03
CA ASP A 36 -24.02 -2.64 -22.53
C ASP A 36 -23.05 -1.93 -23.50
N SER A 37 -23.52 -0.95 -24.27
CA SER A 37 -22.61 -0.21 -25.18
C SER A 37 -21.78 0.83 -24.43
N GLU A 38 -22.33 1.51 -23.43
CA GLU A 38 -21.58 2.43 -22.57
C GLU A 38 -20.46 1.69 -21.83
N PHE A 39 -20.74 0.50 -21.34
CA PHE A 39 -19.73 -0.31 -20.68
C PHE A 39 -18.63 -0.82 -21.63
N ALA A 40 -19.00 -1.18 -22.86
CA ALA A 40 -18.04 -1.56 -23.89
C ALA A 40 -17.12 -0.38 -24.26
N ASP A 41 -17.65 0.83 -24.36
CA ASP A 41 -16.89 2.06 -24.61
C ASP A 41 -15.93 2.38 -23.46
N LEU A 42 -16.32 2.19 -22.20
CA LEU A 42 -15.43 2.34 -21.05
C LEU A 42 -14.26 1.35 -21.10
N LEU A 43 -14.52 0.09 -21.43
CA LEU A 43 -13.47 -0.93 -21.57
C LEU A 43 -12.48 -0.59 -22.68
N GLU A 44 -12.97 -0.09 -23.82
CA GLU A 44 -12.10 0.31 -24.93
C GLU A 44 -11.29 1.56 -24.60
N ASN A 45 -11.89 2.56 -23.96
CA ASN A 45 -11.20 3.77 -23.50
C ASN A 45 -10.09 3.44 -22.49
N TYR A 46 -10.35 2.54 -21.54
CA TYR A 46 -9.34 2.06 -20.60
C TYR A 46 -8.14 1.43 -21.34
N ARG A 47 -8.42 0.49 -22.27
CA ARG A 47 -7.37 -0.13 -23.08
C ARG A 47 -6.63 0.87 -23.97
N ALA A 48 -7.34 1.87 -24.50
CA ALA A 48 -6.75 2.93 -25.30
C ALA A 48 -5.77 3.80 -24.51
N LEU A 49 -6.13 4.18 -23.27
CA LEU A 49 -5.23 4.92 -22.36
C LEU A 49 -3.97 4.10 -22.03
N ILE A 50 -4.11 2.82 -21.77
CA ILE A 50 -2.98 1.92 -21.50
C ILE A 50 -2.06 1.84 -22.75
N ARG A 51 -2.64 1.63 -23.95
CA ARG A 51 -1.87 1.57 -25.22
C ARG A 51 -1.18 2.89 -25.54
N ALA A 52 -1.88 4.01 -25.35
CA ALA A 52 -1.36 5.35 -25.66
C ALA A 52 -0.28 5.79 -24.66
N ARG A 53 -0.26 5.22 -23.46
CA ARG A 53 0.65 5.59 -22.36
C ARG A 53 0.66 7.10 -22.05
N THR A 54 -0.52 7.74 -22.17
CA THR A 54 -0.67 9.19 -21.95
C THR A 54 -2.09 9.55 -21.53
N ILE A 55 -2.21 10.59 -20.69
CA ILE A 55 -3.45 11.31 -20.40
C ILE A 55 -3.25 12.73 -20.95
N PRO A 56 -3.93 13.11 -22.04
CA PRO A 56 -3.63 14.38 -22.72
C PRO A 56 -4.31 15.60 -22.10
N TYR A 57 -5.32 15.41 -21.22
CA TYR A 57 -6.13 16.49 -20.69
C TYR A 57 -6.67 16.15 -19.29
N PRO A 58 -6.79 17.12 -18.35
CA PRO A 58 -6.45 18.55 -18.45
C PRO A 58 -4.94 18.81 -18.39
N VAL A 59 -4.16 17.86 -17.88
CA VAL A 59 -2.69 17.92 -17.79
C VAL A 59 -2.12 16.71 -18.51
N ALA A 60 -1.14 16.93 -19.37
CA ALA A 60 -0.49 15.83 -20.07
C ALA A 60 0.42 15.04 -19.13
N TYR A 61 0.11 13.77 -18.95
CA TYR A 61 0.97 12.78 -18.32
C TYR A 61 1.45 11.79 -19.37
N GLN A 62 2.75 11.60 -19.45
CA GLN A 62 3.36 10.55 -20.25
C GLN A 62 3.67 9.37 -19.32
N PHE A 63 3.13 8.20 -19.60
CA PHE A 63 3.43 6.99 -18.85
C PHE A 63 4.78 6.43 -19.33
N ASN A 64 5.74 6.39 -18.42
CA ASN A 64 7.07 5.91 -18.69
C ASN A 64 7.18 4.40 -18.46
N LYS A 65 6.62 3.94 -17.34
CA LYS A 65 6.78 2.58 -16.88
C LYS A 65 5.57 2.15 -16.05
N GLU A 66 5.20 0.88 -16.14
CA GLU A 66 4.28 0.24 -15.21
C GLU A 66 5.00 -0.01 -13.88
N LEU A 67 4.41 0.47 -12.78
CA LEU A 67 4.92 0.27 -11.41
C LEU A 67 4.23 -0.91 -10.73
N GLY A 68 3.05 -1.27 -11.16
CA GLY A 68 2.30 -2.38 -10.61
C GLY A 68 0.96 -2.60 -11.28
N HIS A 69 0.55 -3.85 -11.31
CA HIS A 69 -0.75 -4.29 -11.82
C HIS A 69 -1.49 -5.01 -10.69
N GLY A 70 -2.64 -4.50 -10.33
CA GLY A 70 -3.49 -5.09 -9.30
C GLY A 70 -4.91 -5.33 -9.79
N ARG A 71 -5.72 -5.94 -8.92
CA ARG A 71 -7.13 -6.22 -9.25
C ARG A 71 -7.95 -4.96 -9.58
N GLN A 72 -7.59 -3.81 -9.01
CA GLN A 72 -8.32 -2.55 -9.22
C GLN A 72 -7.88 -1.77 -10.46
N GLY A 73 -6.76 -2.14 -11.09
CA GLY A 73 -6.19 -1.44 -12.23
C GLY A 73 -4.67 -1.42 -12.22
N VAL A 74 -4.10 -0.50 -12.96
CA VAL A 74 -2.67 -0.39 -13.22
C VAL A 74 -2.11 0.90 -12.66
N VAL A 75 -0.92 0.85 -12.07
CA VAL A 75 -0.18 2.02 -11.59
C VAL A 75 1.01 2.28 -12.53
N PHE A 76 1.12 3.49 -13.02
CA PHE A 76 2.22 3.92 -13.88
C PHE A 76 3.10 4.97 -13.19
N LEU A 77 4.41 4.88 -13.44
CA LEU A 77 5.30 6.02 -13.34
C LEU A 77 4.98 6.95 -14.51
N ALA A 78 4.61 8.16 -14.21
CA ALA A 78 4.24 9.16 -15.22
C ALA A 78 5.07 10.42 -15.09
N THR A 79 5.48 10.99 -16.22
CA THR A 79 6.10 12.31 -16.28
C THR A 79 5.05 13.34 -16.70
N ARG A 80 4.96 14.39 -15.92
CA ARG A 80 4.19 15.58 -16.27
C ARG A 80 5.11 16.63 -16.87
N HIS A 81 4.75 17.08 -18.06
CA HIS A 81 5.43 18.17 -18.73
C HIS A 81 4.77 19.51 -18.38
N GLY A 82 5.40 20.25 -17.50
CA GLY A 82 4.99 21.59 -17.10
C GLY A 82 5.58 22.69 -17.97
N ALA A 83 5.19 23.93 -17.68
CA ALA A 83 5.75 25.10 -18.37
C ALA A 83 7.27 25.22 -18.14
N ARG A 84 7.96 25.78 -19.14
CA ARG A 84 9.40 26.07 -19.10
C ARG A 84 10.27 24.84 -18.79
N ALA A 85 9.90 23.70 -19.39
CA ALA A 85 10.58 22.42 -19.20
C ALA A 85 10.60 21.91 -17.72
N CYS A 86 9.65 22.34 -16.90
CA CYS A 86 9.45 21.75 -15.58
C CYS A 86 8.92 20.31 -15.75
N LEU A 87 9.75 19.34 -15.43
CA LEU A 87 9.37 17.92 -15.43
C LEU A 87 9.15 17.45 -14.00
N THR A 88 8.02 16.83 -13.76
CA THR A 88 7.72 16.20 -12.46
C THR A 88 7.27 14.77 -12.66
N HIS A 89 7.65 13.90 -11.73
CA HIS A 89 7.32 12.49 -11.77
C HIS A 89 6.22 12.16 -10.75
N HIS A 90 5.29 11.32 -11.15
CA HIS A 90 4.09 10.98 -10.38
C HIS A 90 3.74 9.51 -10.54
N ALA A 91 3.09 8.94 -9.53
CA ALA A 91 2.42 7.65 -9.67
C ALA A 91 0.96 7.89 -10.04
N ILE A 92 0.51 7.32 -11.16
CA ILE A 92 -0.87 7.42 -11.65
C ILE A 92 -1.51 6.04 -11.62
N LYS A 93 -2.56 5.86 -10.81
CA LYS A 93 -3.36 4.63 -10.79
C LYS A 93 -4.60 4.81 -11.66
N LEU A 94 -4.71 4.04 -12.72
CA LEU A 94 -5.91 3.92 -13.55
C LEU A 94 -6.83 2.83 -12.99
N PHE A 95 -8.11 3.13 -12.82
CA PHE A 95 -9.08 2.16 -12.33
C PHE A 95 -9.70 1.36 -13.47
N ASP A 96 -9.59 0.04 -13.40
CA ASP A 96 -10.09 -0.88 -14.41
C ASP A 96 -11.63 -1.05 -14.30
N PRO A 97 -12.41 -0.61 -15.29
CA PRO A 97 -13.85 -0.87 -15.32
C PRO A 97 -14.19 -2.35 -15.50
N GLY A 98 -13.27 -3.18 -16.01
CA GLY A 98 -13.49 -4.60 -16.30
C GLY A 98 -13.77 -5.47 -15.07
N ILE A 99 -13.47 -4.99 -13.85
CA ILE A 99 -13.79 -5.71 -12.61
C ILE A 99 -15.25 -5.52 -12.15
N TYR A 100 -15.98 -4.61 -12.77
CA TYR A 100 -17.36 -4.29 -12.43
C TYR A 100 -18.32 -4.97 -13.41
N SER A 101 -19.52 -5.28 -12.94
CA SER A 101 -20.54 -5.93 -13.77
C SER A 101 -21.24 -4.98 -14.75
N ASN A 102 -21.14 -3.66 -14.54
CA ASN A 102 -21.71 -2.62 -15.40
C ASN A 102 -21.17 -1.23 -15.05
N ALA A 103 -21.39 -0.26 -15.95
CA ALA A 103 -20.96 1.12 -15.80
C ALA A 103 -21.49 1.79 -14.52
N ALA A 104 -22.74 1.54 -14.14
CA ALA A 104 -23.34 2.16 -12.95
C ALA A 104 -22.60 1.77 -11.66
N ARG A 105 -22.17 0.51 -11.55
CA ARG A 105 -21.35 0.06 -10.41
C ARG A 105 -19.95 0.66 -10.43
N TYR A 106 -19.34 0.76 -11.60
CA TYR A 106 -18.06 1.44 -11.77
C TYR A 106 -18.14 2.88 -11.27
N TRP A 107 -19.09 3.68 -11.76
CA TRP A 107 -19.26 5.07 -11.37
C TRP A 107 -19.63 5.26 -9.89
N THR A 108 -20.40 4.34 -9.32
CA THR A 108 -20.69 4.35 -7.88
C THR A 108 -19.41 4.21 -7.06
N ASP A 109 -18.51 3.29 -7.46
CA ASP A 109 -17.26 3.08 -6.76
C ASP A 109 -16.27 4.22 -7.02
N MET A 110 -16.20 4.76 -8.24
CA MET A 110 -15.39 5.94 -8.56
C MET A 110 -15.80 7.15 -7.72
N GLY A 111 -17.10 7.41 -7.56
CA GLY A 111 -17.61 8.46 -6.66
C GLY A 111 -17.23 8.24 -5.20
N ARG A 112 -17.22 6.98 -4.73
CA ARG A 112 -16.75 6.62 -3.39
C ARG A 112 -15.24 6.91 -3.23
N ILE A 113 -14.41 6.50 -4.20
CA ILE A 113 -12.96 6.71 -4.20
C ILE A 113 -12.65 8.21 -4.23
N ALA A 114 -13.29 8.97 -5.12
CA ALA A 114 -13.11 10.42 -5.22
C ALA A 114 -13.38 11.13 -3.87
N LYS A 115 -14.52 10.80 -3.25
CA LYS A 115 -14.89 11.33 -1.93
C LYS A 115 -13.87 10.94 -0.85
N GLN A 116 -13.40 9.71 -0.88
CA GLN A 116 -12.42 9.19 0.06
C GLN A 116 -11.09 9.92 -0.08
N ILE A 117 -10.57 10.12 -1.29
CA ILE A 117 -9.34 10.88 -1.53
C ILE A 117 -9.47 12.31 -0.96
N SER A 118 -10.60 12.99 -1.21
CA SER A 118 -10.85 14.33 -0.65
C SER A 118 -10.81 14.35 0.87
N LEU A 119 -11.23 13.28 1.54
CA LEU A 119 -11.23 13.19 3.01
C LEU A 119 -9.86 12.80 3.58
N LEU A 120 -9.08 12.00 2.84
CA LEU A 120 -7.76 11.51 3.26
C LEU A 120 -6.62 12.46 2.87
N GLN A 121 -6.79 13.26 1.82
CA GLN A 121 -5.77 14.16 1.31
C GLN A 121 -5.16 15.10 2.38
N PRO A 122 -5.93 15.67 3.34
CA PRO A 122 -5.34 16.50 4.40
C PRO A 122 -4.51 15.72 5.42
N ILE A 123 -4.62 14.38 5.45
CA ILE A 123 -3.90 13.53 6.39
C ILE A 123 -2.48 13.34 5.88
N ASN A 124 -1.51 13.95 6.55
CA ASN A 124 -0.09 13.82 6.21
C ASN A 124 0.65 13.09 7.34
N ASN A 125 1.33 12.01 6.98
CA ASN A 125 2.15 11.23 7.89
C ASN A 125 3.31 10.57 7.14
N VAL A 126 4.48 10.43 7.79
CA VAL A 126 5.67 9.83 7.20
C VAL A 126 5.43 8.37 6.78
N ASN A 127 4.57 7.65 7.51
CA ASN A 127 4.24 6.24 7.26
C ASN A 127 3.02 6.05 6.34
N MET A 128 2.60 7.06 5.61
CA MET A 128 1.51 6.99 4.64
C MET A 128 1.94 7.62 3.32
N VAL A 129 1.48 7.07 2.21
CA VAL A 129 1.60 7.75 0.92
C VAL A 129 0.56 8.86 0.83
N SER A 130 0.95 10.01 0.31
CA SER A 130 -0.02 11.06 -0.02
C SER A 130 -0.72 10.74 -1.34
N SER A 131 -2.04 10.88 -1.36
CA SER A 131 -2.86 10.91 -2.57
C SER A 131 -3.30 12.34 -2.79
N ASP A 132 -2.97 12.92 -3.97
CA ASP A 132 -3.16 14.34 -4.18
C ASP A 132 -4.58 14.65 -4.66
N PHE A 133 -5.06 13.94 -5.68
CA PHE A 133 -6.39 14.16 -6.25
C PHE A 133 -6.89 12.95 -7.08
N TYR A 134 -8.18 12.96 -7.35
CA TYR A 134 -8.89 12.07 -8.26
C TYR A 134 -9.36 12.87 -9.47
N GLU A 135 -9.20 12.34 -10.65
CA GLU A 135 -9.67 12.92 -11.91
C GLU A 135 -10.19 11.83 -12.85
N GLU A 136 -10.77 12.27 -13.95
CA GLU A 136 -11.33 11.41 -14.99
C GLU A 136 -10.86 11.84 -16.37
N CYS A 137 -10.51 10.86 -17.21
CA CYS A 137 -10.16 11.08 -18.60
C CYS A 137 -10.82 10.02 -19.49
N ASN A 138 -11.56 10.46 -20.49
CA ASN A 138 -12.31 9.57 -21.39
C ASN A 138 -13.19 8.54 -20.65
N GLY A 139 -13.82 8.95 -19.57
CA GLY A 139 -14.65 8.08 -18.74
C GLY A 139 -13.87 7.11 -17.86
N ILE A 140 -12.55 7.26 -17.73
CA ILE A 140 -11.74 6.44 -16.85
C ILE A 140 -11.26 7.27 -15.67
N GLY A 141 -11.60 6.81 -14.45
CA GLY A 141 -11.13 7.40 -13.22
C GLY A 141 -9.66 7.08 -12.97
N TYR A 142 -8.93 8.05 -12.47
CA TYR A 142 -7.54 7.85 -12.05
C TYR A 142 -7.19 8.69 -10.82
N THR A 143 -6.19 8.23 -10.09
CA THR A 143 -5.64 8.96 -8.95
C THR A 143 -4.19 9.32 -9.19
N HIS A 144 -3.85 10.50 -8.70
CA HIS A 144 -2.49 11.00 -8.64
C HIS A 144 -1.94 10.77 -7.23
N MET A 145 -0.75 10.20 -7.14
CA MET A 145 -0.11 9.83 -5.87
C MET A 145 1.37 10.22 -5.89
N GLN A 146 1.91 10.40 -4.70
CA GLN A 146 3.36 10.49 -4.50
C GLN A 146 4.04 9.21 -5.03
N ILE A 147 5.15 9.39 -5.75
CA ILE A 147 6.05 8.28 -6.06
C ILE A 147 6.78 7.86 -4.78
N ILE A 148 6.81 6.56 -4.55
CA ILE A 148 7.68 5.95 -3.57
C ILE A 148 8.76 5.19 -4.35
N ASP A 149 9.99 5.70 -4.30
CA ASP A 149 11.15 4.94 -4.74
C ASP A 149 11.44 3.89 -3.67
N GLY A 150 10.94 2.67 -3.89
CA GLY A 150 10.94 1.63 -2.87
C GLY A 150 10.37 0.31 -3.38
N VAL A 151 10.32 -0.65 -2.49
CA VAL A 151 9.79 -2.00 -2.71
C VAL A 151 8.71 -2.33 -1.69
N ASP A 152 7.77 -3.20 -2.03
CA ASP A 152 6.78 -3.70 -1.07
C ASP A 152 7.35 -4.88 -0.23
N LEU A 153 6.66 -5.22 0.85
CA LEU A 153 7.10 -6.32 1.71
C LEU A 153 7.01 -7.68 1.02
N GLN A 154 6.10 -7.85 0.06
CA GLN A 154 6.02 -9.10 -0.69
C GLN A 154 7.30 -9.34 -1.49
N PHE A 155 7.84 -8.29 -2.12
CA PHE A 155 9.13 -8.36 -2.81
C PHE A 155 10.26 -8.75 -1.85
N LEU A 156 10.32 -8.18 -0.64
CA LEU A 156 11.37 -8.49 0.34
C LEU A 156 11.33 -9.95 0.82
N ILE A 157 10.16 -10.56 0.93
CA ILE A 157 10.04 -11.97 1.34
C ILE A 157 10.05 -12.97 0.18
N ASP A 158 9.85 -12.53 -1.07
CA ASP A 158 9.93 -13.38 -2.25
C ASP A 158 11.38 -13.85 -2.54
N GLY A 159 12.36 -13.09 -2.08
CA GLY A 159 13.78 -13.48 -2.09
C GLY A 159 14.49 -13.37 -3.44
N LYS A 160 13.80 -13.02 -4.53
CA LYS A 160 14.42 -12.87 -5.85
C LYS A 160 15.52 -11.79 -5.91
N HIS A 161 15.38 -10.77 -5.07
CA HIS A 161 16.35 -9.69 -4.94
C HIS A 161 17.68 -10.11 -4.30
N MET A 162 17.71 -11.24 -3.59
CA MET A 162 18.87 -11.68 -2.79
C MET A 162 20.12 -11.93 -3.65
N GLU A 163 19.94 -12.50 -4.84
CA GLU A 163 21.07 -12.77 -5.74
C GLU A 163 21.72 -11.49 -6.25
N ILE A 164 20.91 -10.48 -6.58
CA ILE A 164 21.39 -9.16 -7.04
C ILE A 164 22.14 -8.46 -5.89
N ALA A 165 21.53 -8.39 -4.71
CA ALA A 165 22.13 -7.78 -3.54
C ALA A 165 23.45 -8.46 -3.18
N ARG A 166 23.51 -9.80 -3.20
CA ARG A 166 24.72 -10.57 -2.94
C ARG A 166 25.84 -10.27 -3.94
N ALA A 167 25.51 -10.21 -5.24
CA ALA A 167 26.48 -9.94 -6.29
C ALA A 167 27.11 -8.53 -6.18
N ARG A 168 26.40 -7.59 -5.53
CA ARG A 168 26.81 -6.19 -5.36
C ARG A 168 27.32 -5.87 -3.94
N SER A 169 27.44 -6.88 -3.08
CA SER A 169 27.94 -6.75 -1.71
C SER A 169 29.29 -7.42 -1.54
N THR A 170 30.11 -6.90 -0.63
CA THR A 170 31.26 -7.65 -0.14
C THR A 170 30.79 -8.85 0.70
N PRO A 171 31.65 -9.87 0.92
CA PRO A 171 31.29 -10.99 1.81
C PRO A 171 30.87 -10.52 3.22
N GLU A 172 31.55 -9.53 3.77
CA GLU A 172 31.27 -8.97 5.10
C GLU A 172 29.92 -8.24 5.14
N GLU A 173 29.62 -7.43 4.12
CA GLU A 173 28.31 -6.77 3.99
C GLU A 173 27.19 -7.79 3.84
N TRP A 174 27.41 -8.82 3.03
CA TRP A 174 26.41 -9.85 2.81
C TRP A 174 26.10 -10.65 4.08
N ASP A 175 27.12 -11.07 4.81
CA ASP A 175 26.99 -11.76 6.10
C ASP A 175 26.28 -10.86 7.13
N HIS A 176 26.57 -9.54 7.12
CA HIS A 176 25.87 -8.58 7.96
C HIS A 176 24.37 -8.51 7.62
N PHE A 177 23.99 -8.40 6.35
CA PHE A 177 22.57 -8.38 5.94
C PHE A 177 21.83 -9.66 6.34
N LEU A 178 22.48 -10.81 6.23
CA LEU A 178 21.90 -12.08 6.67
C LEU A 178 21.76 -12.17 8.20
N ASN A 179 22.60 -11.50 8.96
CA ASN A 179 22.54 -11.51 10.42
C ASN A 179 21.55 -10.49 10.99
N VAL A 180 21.24 -9.42 10.24
CA VAL A 180 20.46 -8.28 10.74
C VAL A 180 19.08 -8.21 10.12
N LEU A 181 18.98 -8.42 8.82
CA LEU A 181 17.73 -8.18 8.07
C LEU A 181 16.99 -9.49 7.74
N PHE A 182 17.70 -10.48 7.19
CA PHE A 182 17.08 -11.63 6.56
C PHE A 182 17.55 -12.96 7.14
N ARG A 183 16.62 -13.89 7.22
CA ARG A 183 16.90 -15.31 7.49
C ARG A 183 16.59 -16.12 6.25
N MET A 184 17.47 -17.08 5.95
CA MET A 184 17.28 -18.02 4.85
C MET A 184 17.13 -19.45 5.41
N GLU A 185 15.96 -20.03 5.28
CA GLU A 185 15.67 -21.40 5.67
C GLU A 185 14.97 -22.16 4.54
N ASN A 186 15.53 -23.28 4.12
CA ASN A 186 14.92 -24.15 3.09
C ASN A 186 14.55 -23.40 1.80
N GLY A 187 15.39 -22.45 1.35
CA GLY A 187 15.18 -21.64 0.16
C GLY A 187 14.10 -20.55 0.31
N ARG A 188 13.70 -20.25 1.54
CA ARG A 188 12.76 -19.17 1.85
C ARG A 188 13.48 -18.03 2.57
N VAL A 189 13.05 -16.82 2.28
CA VAL A 189 13.50 -15.61 2.95
C VAL A 189 12.45 -15.18 3.96
N SER A 190 12.88 -14.86 5.17
CA SER A 190 12.05 -14.26 6.22
C SER A 190 12.85 -13.15 6.90
N LEU A 191 12.14 -12.28 7.62
CA LEU A 191 12.78 -11.15 8.30
C LEU A 191 13.17 -11.54 9.72
N HIS A 192 14.28 -10.99 10.21
CA HIS A 192 14.64 -11.08 11.62
C HIS A 192 13.63 -10.34 12.51
N ALA A 193 13.49 -10.80 13.75
CA ALA A 193 12.53 -10.27 14.73
C ALA A 193 12.60 -8.75 14.89
N GLY A 194 13.78 -8.18 14.96
CA GLY A 194 13.97 -6.74 15.11
C GLY A 194 13.49 -5.93 13.90
N LEU A 195 13.78 -6.42 12.69
CA LEU A 195 13.28 -5.79 11.46
C LEU A 195 11.75 -5.92 11.36
N ALA A 196 11.19 -7.09 11.71
CA ALA A 196 9.74 -7.28 11.74
C ALA A 196 9.07 -6.30 12.72
N LEU A 197 9.63 -6.14 13.93
CA LEU A 197 9.17 -5.15 14.91
C LEU A 197 9.25 -3.71 14.39
N TYR A 198 10.35 -3.35 13.72
CA TYR A 198 10.51 -2.02 13.10
C TYR A 198 9.38 -1.77 12.08
N ILE A 199 9.14 -2.70 11.18
CA ILE A 199 8.11 -2.59 10.15
C ILE A 199 6.71 -2.49 10.78
N LEU A 200 6.35 -3.42 11.66
CA LEU A 200 5.02 -3.46 12.30
C LEU A 200 4.74 -2.18 13.11
N ARG A 201 5.74 -1.64 13.82
CA ARG A 201 5.58 -0.37 14.54
C ARG A 201 5.29 0.80 13.60
N ASN A 202 5.97 0.88 12.47
CA ASN A 202 5.72 1.94 11.48
C ASN A 202 4.36 1.78 10.79
N VAL A 203 3.91 0.55 10.53
CA VAL A 203 2.54 0.26 10.08
C VAL A 203 1.52 0.77 11.09
N LEU A 204 1.68 0.41 12.39
CA LEU A 204 0.79 0.87 13.44
C LEU A 204 0.77 2.40 13.59
N ARG A 205 1.90 3.07 13.42
CA ARG A 205 1.97 4.55 13.42
C ARG A 205 1.18 5.16 12.27
N GLY A 206 1.27 4.57 11.08
CA GLY A 206 0.49 4.99 9.92
C GLY A 206 -1.02 4.82 10.15
N ILE A 207 -1.46 3.62 10.54
CA ILE A 207 -2.89 3.37 10.77
C ILE A 207 -3.42 4.13 11.99
N ALA A 208 -2.60 4.41 13.02
CA ALA A 208 -3.03 5.20 14.18
C ALA A 208 -3.45 6.63 13.77
N VAL A 209 -2.74 7.24 12.81
CA VAL A 209 -3.13 8.54 12.28
C VAL A 209 -4.41 8.46 11.47
N LEU A 210 -4.57 7.40 10.67
CA LEU A 210 -5.79 7.15 9.89
C LEU A 210 -6.99 6.94 10.84
N HIS A 211 -6.83 6.11 11.87
CA HIS A 211 -7.85 5.85 12.90
C HIS A 211 -8.25 7.10 13.67
N ALA A 212 -7.29 7.95 14.03
CA ALA A 212 -7.56 9.23 14.70
C ALA A 212 -8.40 10.20 13.85
N ASN A 213 -8.38 10.04 12.52
CA ASN A 213 -9.21 10.79 11.58
C ASN A 213 -10.53 10.07 11.24
N GLY A 214 -10.86 8.99 11.94
CA GLY A 214 -12.13 8.27 11.80
C GLY A 214 -12.19 7.28 10.64
N PHE A 215 -11.03 6.83 10.13
CA PHE A 215 -10.94 5.86 9.01
C PHE A 215 -10.17 4.62 9.42
N ILE A 216 -10.47 3.50 8.76
CA ILE A 216 -9.66 2.29 8.71
C ILE A 216 -9.06 2.13 7.32
N HIS A 217 -7.93 1.44 7.22
CA HIS A 217 -7.29 1.13 5.93
C HIS A 217 -8.07 0.04 5.16
N GLY A 218 -8.45 -1.03 5.84
CA GLY A 218 -9.29 -2.11 5.33
C GLY A 218 -8.62 -3.05 4.30
N ASP A 219 -7.32 -2.86 4.00
CA ASP A 219 -6.55 -3.72 3.08
C ASP A 219 -5.06 -3.80 3.46
N ILE A 220 -4.77 -3.97 4.75
CA ILE A 220 -3.40 -4.18 5.22
C ILE A 220 -2.91 -5.55 4.77
N LYS A 221 -1.85 -5.55 3.96
CA LYS A 221 -1.17 -6.75 3.40
C LYS A 221 0.23 -6.38 2.94
N PRO A 222 1.14 -7.35 2.70
CA PRO A 222 2.52 -7.07 2.32
C PRO A 222 2.67 -6.17 1.08
N THR A 223 1.85 -6.34 0.06
CA THR A 223 1.89 -5.51 -1.16
C THR A 223 1.42 -4.06 -0.96
N ASN A 224 0.75 -3.76 0.16
CA ASN A 224 0.30 -2.41 0.53
C ASN A 224 1.18 -1.76 1.60
N ILE A 225 2.32 -2.38 1.91
CA ILE A 225 3.33 -1.84 2.84
C ILE A 225 4.64 -1.75 2.06
N MET A 226 5.10 -0.54 1.79
CA MET A 226 6.33 -0.29 1.06
C MET A 226 7.44 0.16 1.99
N VAL A 227 8.67 -0.17 1.63
CA VAL A 227 9.89 0.39 2.22
C VAL A 227 10.56 1.21 1.13
N ASN A 228 10.70 2.52 1.37
CA ASN A 228 11.38 3.38 0.41
C ASN A 228 12.91 3.21 0.49
N ILE A 229 13.63 3.78 -0.47
CA ILE A 229 15.09 3.66 -0.55
C ILE A 229 15.83 4.16 0.70
N GLN A 230 15.23 5.07 1.47
CA GLN A 230 15.76 5.54 2.74
C GLN A 230 15.43 4.61 3.93
N GLY A 231 14.81 3.45 3.68
CA GLY A 231 14.42 2.50 4.74
C GLY A 231 13.11 2.83 5.45
N THR A 232 12.42 3.92 5.09
CA THR A 232 11.17 4.34 5.74
C THR A 232 9.99 3.48 5.26
N VAL A 233 9.20 2.97 6.20
CA VAL A 233 7.99 2.17 5.92
C VAL A 233 6.80 3.06 5.63
N LYS A 234 6.09 2.80 4.53
CA LYS A 234 4.90 3.55 4.11
C LYS A 234 3.72 2.64 3.75
N LEU A 235 2.55 2.99 4.26
CA LEU A 235 1.27 2.42 3.82
C LEU A 235 0.85 3.04 2.50
N VAL A 236 0.37 2.19 1.58
CA VAL A 236 -0.10 2.58 0.25
C VAL A 236 -1.48 1.99 -0.04
N ASP A 237 -2.12 2.45 -1.10
CA ASP A 237 -3.41 1.96 -1.60
C ASP A 237 -4.58 2.06 -0.60
N PHE A 238 -5.02 3.28 -0.35
CA PHE A 238 -6.20 3.55 0.47
C PHE A 238 -7.55 3.33 -0.26
N GLY A 239 -7.56 2.67 -1.42
CA GLY A 239 -8.76 2.43 -2.23
C GLY A 239 -9.89 1.68 -1.49
N ARG A 240 -9.58 1.02 -0.39
CA ARG A 240 -10.54 0.33 0.48
C ARG A 240 -10.78 0.99 1.83
N ALA A 241 -10.08 2.09 2.11
CA ALA A 241 -10.30 2.77 3.38
C ALA A 241 -11.78 3.13 3.54
N ALA A 242 -12.29 2.98 4.75
CA ALA A 242 -13.69 3.22 5.10
C ALA A 242 -13.76 3.98 6.42
N ARG A 243 -14.91 4.63 6.68
CA ARG A 243 -15.14 5.18 8.01
C ARG A 243 -15.29 4.06 9.03
N ILE A 244 -14.80 4.29 10.23
CA ILE A 244 -14.96 3.36 11.34
C ILE A 244 -16.46 3.08 11.55
N GLY A 245 -16.82 1.81 11.62
CA GLY A 245 -18.20 1.37 11.77
C GLY A 245 -19.02 1.30 10.48
N GLU A 246 -18.42 1.61 9.32
CA GLU A 246 -19.05 1.41 8.00
C GLU A 246 -18.61 0.08 7.36
N PRO A 247 -19.46 -0.48 6.48
CA PRO A 247 -19.08 -1.67 5.72
C PRO A 247 -17.87 -1.41 4.82
N VAL A 248 -16.89 -2.31 4.87
CA VAL A 248 -15.73 -2.28 3.95
C VAL A 248 -16.13 -2.96 2.63
N ASN A 249 -15.67 -2.41 1.49
CA ASN A 249 -15.91 -3.03 0.19
C ASN A 249 -15.12 -4.34 0.05
N ILE A 250 -15.78 -5.46 0.27
CA ILE A 250 -15.17 -6.79 0.34
C ILE A 250 -14.84 -7.36 -1.05
N LEU A 251 -15.55 -6.94 -2.09
CA LEU A 251 -15.33 -7.44 -3.46
C LEU A 251 -13.90 -7.20 -3.96
N LEU A 252 -13.22 -6.20 -3.43
CA LEU A 252 -11.87 -5.80 -3.84
C LEU A 252 -10.76 -6.29 -2.88
N GLY A 253 -11.12 -6.97 -1.77
CA GLY A 253 -10.16 -7.37 -0.74
C GLY A 253 -9.41 -8.66 -1.01
N SER A 254 -8.36 -8.86 -0.22
CA SER A 254 -7.64 -10.12 -0.13
C SER A 254 -8.19 -10.92 1.04
N PRO A 255 -8.96 -12.00 0.82
CA PRO A 255 -9.52 -12.80 1.91
C PRO A 255 -8.47 -13.31 2.89
N LEU A 256 -7.23 -13.48 2.42
CA LEU A 256 -6.13 -14.01 3.21
C LEU A 256 -5.75 -13.11 4.40
N TYR A 257 -5.91 -11.78 4.27
CA TYR A 257 -5.56 -10.82 5.33
C TYR A 257 -6.77 -10.24 6.07
N MET A 258 -8.00 -10.55 5.65
CA MET A 258 -9.19 -10.07 6.32
C MET A 258 -9.30 -10.59 7.74
N ALA A 259 -9.77 -9.76 8.66
CA ALA A 259 -10.12 -10.16 10.02
C ALA A 259 -11.41 -11.03 10.03
N PRO A 260 -11.65 -11.84 11.09
CA PRO A 260 -12.83 -12.71 11.18
C PRO A 260 -14.16 -11.98 11.00
N GLU A 261 -14.32 -10.79 11.57
CA GLU A 261 -15.52 -9.96 11.43
C GLU A 261 -15.74 -9.50 9.98
N SER A 262 -14.67 -9.24 9.22
CA SER A 262 -14.76 -8.89 7.80
C SER A 262 -15.29 -10.06 6.95
N HIS A 263 -14.92 -11.29 7.27
CA HIS A 263 -15.49 -12.49 6.65
C HIS A 263 -16.99 -12.63 6.92
N ARG A 264 -17.45 -12.22 8.10
CA ARG A 264 -18.87 -12.22 8.47
C ARG A 264 -19.66 -11.05 7.89
N ARG A 265 -19.01 -10.17 7.10
CA ARG A 265 -19.62 -8.95 6.53
C ARG A 265 -20.05 -7.93 7.59
N GLU A 266 -19.43 -7.96 8.74
CA GLU A 266 -19.63 -6.99 9.81
C GLU A 266 -18.93 -5.65 9.44
N PRO A 267 -19.36 -4.52 10.05
CA PRO A 267 -18.67 -3.24 9.88
C PRO A 267 -17.19 -3.31 10.27
N GLY A 268 -16.35 -2.58 9.57
CA GLY A 268 -14.92 -2.51 9.87
C GLY A 268 -14.62 -1.56 11.04
N PHE A 269 -13.74 -1.99 11.94
CA PHE A 269 -13.25 -1.22 13.06
C PHE A 269 -11.73 -1.17 13.07
N ILE A 270 -11.16 -0.35 13.93
CA ILE A 270 -9.71 -0.22 14.07
C ILE A 270 -9.03 -1.56 14.36
N GLN A 271 -9.72 -2.43 15.09
CA GLN A 271 -9.26 -3.78 15.42
C GLN A 271 -9.13 -4.69 14.18
N SER A 272 -9.85 -4.40 13.10
CA SER A 272 -9.71 -5.15 11.84
C SER A 272 -8.35 -4.90 11.18
N ASP A 273 -7.88 -3.66 11.17
CA ASP A 273 -6.54 -3.31 10.69
C ASP A 273 -5.44 -3.91 11.59
N ILE A 274 -5.64 -3.93 12.92
CA ILE A 274 -4.71 -4.53 13.88
C ILE A 274 -4.58 -6.03 13.61
N PHE A 275 -5.69 -6.74 13.38
CA PHE A 275 -5.67 -8.17 13.04
C PHE A 275 -4.90 -8.43 11.74
N SER A 276 -5.17 -7.65 10.69
CA SER A 276 -4.46 -7.76 9.41
C SER A 276 -2.96 -7.49 9.57
N THR A 277 -2.58 -6.53 10.43
CA THR A 277 -1.18 -6.25 10.79
C THR A 277 -0.52 -7.46 11.48
N GLY A 278 -1.25 -8.17 12.32
CA GLY A 278 -0.78 -9.42 12.94
C GLY A 278 -0.51 -10.53 11.92
N LEU A 279 -1.38 -10.69 10.92
CA LEU A 279 -1.16 -11.66 9.83
C LEU A 279 0.07 -11.30 8.97
N VAL A 280 0.27 -10.02 8.67
CA VAL A 280 1.50 -9.56 8.00
C VAL A 280 2.73 -9.87 8.87
N GLY A 281 2.66 -9.64 10.17
CA GLY A 281 3.72 -9.98 11.11
C GLY A 281 4.13 -11.44 11.06
N LEU A 282 3.16 -12.35 11.05
CA LEU A 282 3.43 -13.78 10.92
C LEU A 282 4.08 -14.12 9.58
N GLU A 283 3.60 -13.52 8.50
CA GLU A 283 4.11 -13.79 7.16
C GLU A 283 5.57 -13.36 7.02
N ILE A 284 5.92 -12.15 7.43
CA ILE A 284 7.30 -11.65 7.33
C ILE A 284 8.28 -12.41 8.23
N LEU A 285 7.82 -12.90 9.40
CA LEU A 285 8.61 -13.72 10.32
C LEU A 285 8.81 -15.15 9.80
N LYS A 286 7.86 -15.69 9.03
CA LYS A 286 7.91 -17.07 8.51
C LYS A 286 8.35 -17.18 7.07
N GLY A 287 8.40 -16.06 6.32
CA GLY A 287 8.71 -16.02 4.89
C GLY A 287 7.65 -16.72 4.03
N ARG A 288 6.42 -16.82 4.52
CA ARG A 288 5.29 -17.38 3.76
C ARG A 288 3.94 -16.94 4.34
N GLN A 289 2.97 -16.85 3.46
CA GLN A 289 1.60 -16.54 3.81
C GLN A 289 0.97 -17.66 4.64
N ILE A 290 0.67 -17.38 5.91
CA ILE A 290 0.18 -18.40 6.85
C ILE A 290 -1.27 -18.79 6.53
N ALA A 291 -2.13 -17.83 6.21
CA ALA A 291 -3.53 -18.11 5.90
C ALA A 291 -3.73 -18.98 4.64
N SER A 292 -2.72 -19.06 3.74
CA SER A 292 -2.76 -19.96 2.59
C SER A 292 -2.65 -21.44 2.95
N LEU A 293 -2.35 -21.77 4.22
CA LEU A 293 -2.39 -23.14 4.74
C LEU A 293 -3.83 -23.65 4.92
N ALA A 294 -4.80 -22.74 5.10
CA ALA A 294 -6.20 -23.07 4.98
C ALA A 294 -6.54 -23.23 3.50
N ASP A 295 -7.37 -24.22 3.17
CA ASP A 295 -7.93 -24.34 1.83
C ASP A 295 -8.62 -23.02 1.46
N SER A 296 -8.50 -22.55 0.20
CA SER A 296 -8.91 -21.20 -0.24
C SER A 296 -10.43 -20.89 -0.13
N ASN A 297 -11.20 -21.79 0.46
CA ASN A 297 -12.60 -21.57 0.82
C ASN A 297 -12.69 -20.53 1.95
N GLU A 298 -13.56 -19.53 1.79
CA GLU A 298 -13.73 -18.44 2.75
C GLU A 298 -14.11 -18.93 4.17
N ASN A 299 -14.90 -20.00 4.28
CA ASN A 299 -15.26 -20.60 5.56
C ASN A 299 -14.04 -21.23 6.25
N ASN A 300 -13.21 -21.96 5.50
CA ASN A 300 -12.00 -22.57 6.04
C ASN A 300 -10.99 -21.50 6.50
N LEU A 301 -10.92 -20.38 5.79
CA LEU A 301 -10.11 -19.22 6.20
C LEU A 301 -10.61 -18.60 7.50
N LEU A 302 -11.92 -18.49 7.67
CA LEU A 302 -12.54 -17.98 8.90
C LEU A 302 -12.26 -18.91 10.07
N ASP A 303 -12.49 -20.22 9.90
CA ASP A 303 -12.23 -21.22 10.93
C ASP A 303 -10.76 -21.22 11.35
N PHE A 304 -9.85 -21.21 10.38
CA PHE A 304 -8.41 -21.11 10.64
C PHE A 304 -8.05 -19.86 11.47
N LYS A 305 -8.56 -18.69 11.10
CA LYS A 305 -8.28 -17.43 11.81
C LYS A 305 -8.88 -17.40 13.20
N THR A 306 -9.98 -18.13 13.44
CA THR A 306 -10.61 -18.22 14.74
C THR A 306 -9.76 -18.98 15.77
N ILE A 307 -8.94 -19.94 15.32
CA ILE A 307 -8.07 -20.74 16.20
C ILE A 307 -6.61 -20.28 16.20
N LEU A 308 -6.23 -19.37 15.28
CA LEU A 308 -4.84 -19.01 15.03
C LEU A 308 -4.11 -18.49 16.27
N ALA A 309 -4.73 -17.60 17.06
CA ALA A 309 -4.11 -17.06 18.26
C ALA A 309 -3.77 -18.15 19.29
N SER A 310 -4.61 -19.16 19.42
CA SER A 310 -4.39 -20.29 20.36
C SER A 310 -3.30 -21.27 19.90
N GLN A 311 -2.96 -21.26 18.62
CA GLN A 311 -1.97 -22.14 18.01
C GLN A 311 -0.75 -21.37 17.47
N LEU A 312 -0.59 -20.12 17.88
CA LEU A 312 0.36 -19.17 17.29
C LEU A 312 1.80 -19.69 17.27
N GLU A 313 2.25 -20.31 18.37
CA GLU A 313 3.63 -20.77 18.52
C GLU A 313 4.04 -21.81 17.47
N GLN A 314 3.10 -22.57 16.92
CA GLN A 314 3.36 -23.54 15.84
C GLN A 314 3.78 -22.86 14.50
N TYR A 315 3.46 -21.58 14.38
CA TYR A 315 3.72 -20.78 13.18
C TYR A 315 4.90 -19.82 13.34
N LEU A 316 5.43 -19.67 14.56
CA LEU A 316 6.57 -18.80 14.82
C LEU A 316 7.90 -19.51 14.58
N PRO A 317 8.94 -18.79 14.16
CA PRO A 317 10.31 -19.31 14.14
C PRO A 317 10.85 -19.42 15.58
N ASP A 318 11.83 -20.32 15.76
CA ASP A 318 12.43 -20.59 17.08
C ASP A 318 13.03 -19.33 17.75
N GLU A 319 13.53 -18.39 16.95
CA GLU A 319 14.05 -17.09 17.41
C GLU A 319 13.01 -16.29 18.21
N ILE A 320 11.74 -16.41 17.84
CA ILE A 320 10.64 -15.68 18.48
C ILE A 320 10.16 -16.38 19.74
N LEU A 321 10.29 -17.71 19.81
CA LEU A 321 9.74 -18.51 20.93
C LEU A 321 10.33 -18.10 22.29
N GLY A 322 11.53 -17.50 22.30
CA GLY A 322 12.15 -16.94 23.52
C GLY A 322 11.59 -15.56 23.92
N ASN A 323 10.93 -14.84 23.01
CA ASN A 323 10.41 -13.49 23.29
C ASN A 323 8.92 -13.56 23.66
N ILE A 324 8.64 -13.77 24.94
CA ILE A 324 7.28 -13.93 25.46
C ILE A 324 6.42 -12.70 25.19
N GLU A 325 6.99 -11.49 25.29
CA GLU A 325 6.26 -10.24 25.01
C GLU A 325 5.85 -10.14 23.53
N PHE A 326 6.73 -10.53 22.62
CA PHE A 326 6.38 -10.50 21.19
C PHE A 326 5.28 -11.52 20.85
N ILE A 327 5.36 -12.72 21.41
CA ILE A 327 4.31 -13.73 21.27
C ILE A 327 2.98 -13.20 21.83
N HIS A 328 3.02 -12.57 23.01
CA HIS A 328 1.83 -11.98 23.62
C HIS A 328 1.19 -10.91 22.74
N VAL A 329 2.00 -9.99 22.19
CA VAL A 329 1.53 -8.95 21.27
C VAL A 329 0.90 -9.55 20.02
N LEU A 330 1.55 -10.53 19.39
CA LEU A 330 1.00 -11.19 18.20
C LEU A 330 -0.30 -11.94 18.50
N LYS A 331 -0.42 -12.58 19.66
CA LYS A 331 -1.68 -13.20 20.10
C LYS A 331 -2.79 -12.17 20.24
N HIS A 332 -2.51 -11.03 20.87
CA HIS A 332 -3.46 -9.92 21.02
C HIS A 332 -3.91 -9.35 19.68
N PHE A 333 -3.02 -9.24 18.69
CA PHE A 333 -3.40 -8.82 17.34
C PHE A 333 -4.36 -9.81 16.68
N LEU A 334 -4.14 -11.10 16.91
CA LEU A 334 -4.82 -12.20 16.23
C LEU A 334 -5.98 -12.80 17.02
N GLU A 335 -6.40 -12.18 18.12
CA GLU A 335 -7.60 -12.57 18.84
C GLU A 335 -8.82 -12.57 17.90
N PRO A 336 -9.61 -13.66 17.88
CA PRO A 336 -10.77 -13.75 16.99
C PRO A 336 -11.88 -12.77 17.38
N ASP A 337 -12.04 -12.48 18.68
CA ASP A 337 -12.95 -11.47 19.19
C ASP A 337 -12.28 -10.10 19.21
N MET A 338 -12.86 -9.12 18.53
CA MET A 338 -12.36 -7.73 18.48
C MET A 338 -12.20 -7.12 19.88
N ALA A 339 -13.07 -7.47 20.83
CA ALA A 339 -13.03 -6.93 22.19
C ALA A 339 -11.78 -7.34 22.98
N ASN A 340 -11.11 -8.41 22.55
CA ASN A 340 -9.88 -8.91 23.15
C ASN A 340 -8.62 -8.42 22.43
N ARG A 341 -8.76 -7.58 21.39
CA ARG A 341 -7.63 -6.93 20.73
C ARG A 341 -7.33 -5.58 21.37
N TYR A 342 -6.21 -4.96 20.99
CA TYR A 342 -5.88 -3.61 21.45
C TYR A 342 -6.96 -2.59 21.08
N ASP A 343 -7.25 -1.67 22.01
CA ASP A 343 -8.23 -0.60 21.81
C ASP A 343 -7.78 0.42 20.76
N SER A 344 -6.49 0.50 20.48
CA SER A 344 -5.95 1.38 19.45
C SER A 344 -4.61 0.89 18.88
N ALA A 345 -4.30 1.29 17.67
CA ALA A 345 -3.01 1.06 17.05
C ALA A 345 -1.85 1.72 17.83
N ARG A 346 -2.10 2.83 18.51
CA ARG A 346 -1.11 3.48 19.39
C ARG A 346 -0.81 2.63 20.61
N GLU A 347 -1.81 2.05 21.23
CA GLU A 347 -1.62 1.13 22.36
C GLU A 347 -0.85 -0.11 21.93
N ALA A 348 -1.20 -0.70 20.80
CA ALA A 348 -0.49 -1.83 20.20
C ALA A 348 0.98 -1.51 19.88
N GLU A 349 1.30 -0.25 19.48
CA GLU A 349 2.65 0.18 19.16
C GLU A 349 3.49 0.46 20.40
N SER A 350 2.94 1.19 21.40
CA SER A 350 3.71 1.80 22.50
C SER A 350 3.05 1.72 23.88
N GLY A 351 2.01 0.89 24.07
CA GLY A 351 1.39 0.61 25.38
C GLY A 351 2.27 -0.24 26.29
N ALA A 352 1.71 -0.67 27.43
CA ALA A 352 2.41 -1.43 28.44
C ALA A 352 2.87 -2.82 27.95
N HIS A 353 2.02 -3.51 27.17
CA HIS A 353 2.32 -4.78 26.49
C HIS A 353 2.20 -4.56 24.99
N SER A 354 3.25 -4.06 24.35
CA SER A 354 3.23 -3.56 22.98
C SER A 354 4.45 -4.01 22.18
N LEU A 355 4.50 -3.67 20.92
CA LEU A 355 5.70 -3.89 20.10
C LEU A 355 6.93 -3.15 20.65
N MET A 356 6.74 -2.02 21.37
CA MET A 356 7.85 -1.33 22.03
C MET A 356 8.41 -2.16 23.19
N SER A 357 7.58 -2.79 24.00
CA SER A 357 8.01 -3.69 25.08
C SER A 357 8.75 -4.91 24.53
N ALA A 358 8.23 -5.50 23.45
CA ALA A 358 8.90 -6.60 22.75
C ALA A 358 10.27 -6.19 22.17
N ARG A 359 10.41 -4.95 21.66
CA ARG A 359 11.68 -4.41 21.18
C ARG A 359 12.68 -4.24 22.32
N GLN A 360 12.25 -3.76 23.50
CA GLN A 360 13.13 -3.55 24.64
C GLN A 360 13.81 -4.86 25.06
N TRP A 361 13.11 -5.96 25.00
CA TRP A 361 13.69 -7.29 25.26
C TRP A 361 14.80 -7.65 24.25
N LEU A 362 14.69 -7.24 22.97
CA LEU A 362 15.74 -7.44 21.95
C LEU A 362 16.96 -6.52 22.19
N SER A 363 16.74 -5.28 22.67
CA SER A 363 17.82 -4.33 22.99
C SER A 363 18.65 -4.82 24.19
N ASP A 364 18.00 -5.39 25.21
CA ASP A 364 18.67 -5.98 26.38
C ASP A 364 19.56 -7.17 25.99
N SER A 365 19.35 -7.74 24.79
CA SER A 365 20.19 -8.81 24.22
C SER A 365 21.34 -8.33 23.32
N GLU A 366 21.80 -7.07 23.44
CA GLU A 366 22.91 -6.44 22.71
C GLU A 366 22.68 -6.24 21.18
N ARG A 367 21.43 -6.27 20.70
CA ARG A 367 21.10 -6.09 19.29
C ARG A 367 20.38 -4.76 19.04
N GLU A 368 21.01 -3.67 19.45
CA GLU A 368 20.52 -2.35 19.07
C GLU A 368 20.92 -2.06 17.62
N CYS A 369 19.93 -2.01 16.71
CA CYS A 369 20.14 -1.80 15.30
C CYS A 369 19.25 -0.68 14.78
N GLU A 370 19.80 0.20 13.95
CA GLU A 370 19.06 1.25 13.24
C GLU A 370 18.51 0.67 11.93
N TYR A 371 17.42 -0.06 12.01
CA TYR A 371 16.84 -0.79 10.86
C TYR A 371 16.53 0.09 9.65
N GLU A 372 16.26 1.37 9.83
CA GLU A 372 16.07 2.32 8.73
C GLU A 372 17.36 2.42 7.89
N ARG A 373 18.52 2.59 8.54
CA ARG A 373 19.83 2.66 7.88
C ARG A 373 20.26 1.32 7.28
N GLU A 374 19.95 0.23 7.96
CA GLU A 374 20.28 -1.11 7.46
C GLU A 374 19.48 -1.44 6.20
N LEU A 375 18.18 -1.09 6.19
CA LEU A 375 17.35 -1.21 4.99
C LEU A 375 17.83 -0.30 3.87
N GLU A 376 18.17 0.96 4.17
CA GLU A 376 18.76 1.90 3.21
C GLU A 376 20.02 1.30 2.56
N ALA A 377 20.96 0.83 3.37
CA ALA A 377 22.21 0.23 2.89
C ALA A 377 21.95 -0.99 1.99
N TYR A 378 20.99 -1.84 2.38
CA TYR A 378 20.59 -3.00 1.59
C TYR A 378 19.90 -2.60 0.28
N LEU A 379 18.91 -1.71 0.33
CA LEU A 379 18.14 -1.30 -0.83
C LEU A 379 19.00 -0.58 -1.88
N HIS A 380 20.04 0.14 -1.46
CA HIS A 380 21.00 0.71 -2.39
C HIS A 380 21.74 -0.34 -3.24
N LYS A 381 21.85 -1.60 -2.78
CA LYS A 381 22.37 -2.69 -3.61
C LYS A 381 21.41 -3.09 -4.74
N LEU A 382 20.14 -2.68 -4.67
CA LEU A 382 19.09 -3.01 -5.64
C LEU A 382 18.76 -1.86 -6.60
N VAL A 383 19.43 -0.72 -6.47
CA VAL A 383 19.24 0.43 -7.37
C VAL A 383 19.67 0.05 -8.79
N ASP A 384 18.83 0.35 -9.75
CA ASP A 384 19.15 0.23 -11.16
C ASP A 384 20.15 1.31 -11.56
N GLU A 385 21.27 0.92 -12.20
CA GLU A 385 22.37 1.83 -12.52
C GLU A 385 22.00 2.85 -13.61
N ASP A 386 21.09 2.50 -14.52
CA ASP A 386 20.67 3.35 -15.61
C ASP A 386 19.66 4.41 -15.18
N THR A 387 18.73 4.03 -14.30
CA THR A 387 17.64 4.92 -13.85
C THR A 387 17.92 5.59 -12.51
N GLY A 388 18.82 5.05 -11.70
CA GLY A 388 19.11 5.51 -10.35
C GLY A 388 17.96 5.28 -9.35
N MET A 389 16.95 4.47 -9.71
CA MET A 389 15.78 4.17 -8.88
C MET A 389 15.73 2.69 -8.52
N LEU A 390 15.11 2.39 -7.38
CA LEU A 390 14.69 1.03 -7.05
C LEU A 390 13.61 0.57 -8.00
N ASN A 391 13.76 -0.63 -8.54
CA ASN A 391 12.79 -1.16 -9.46
C ASN A 391 12.52 -2.63 -9.18
N PRO A 392 11.40 -2.97 -8.51
CA PRO A 392 11.03 -4.33 -8.23
C PRO A 392 10.83 -5.19 -9.49
N HIS A 393 10.48 -4.57 -10.63
CA HIS A 393 10.30 -5.27 -11.90
C HIS A 393 11.61 -5.49 -12.67
N PHE A 394 12.64 -4.66 -12.48
CA PHE A 394 13.95 -4.89 -13.10
C PHE A 394 14.63 -6.16 -12.60
N ALA A 395 14.44 -6.50 -11.35
CA ALA A 395 14.95 -7.75 -10.81
C ALA A 395 14.32 -8.99 -11.48
N ALA A 396 13.05 -8.88 -11.91
CA ALA A 396 12.36 -9.96 -12.62
C ALA A 396 12.73 -10.03 -14.11
N ASP A 397 12.85 -8.89 -14.77
CA ASP A 397 13.14 -8.82 -16.22
C ASP A 397 14.61 -9.18 -16.52
N ASN A 398 15.56 -8.81 -15.67
CA ASN A 398 16.96 -9.18 -15.81
C ASN A 398 17.23 -10.66 -15.51
N LEU A 399 16.46 -11.27 -14.60
CA LEU A 399 16.54 -12.71 -14.35
C LEU A 399 16.03 -13.56 -15.52
N THR A 400 15.03 -13.07 -16.26
CA THR A 400 14.53 -13.75 -17.48
C THR A 400 15.52 -13.65 -18.63
N ALA A 401 16.25 -12.54 -18.76
CA ALA A 401 17.24 -12.35 -19.81
C ALA A 401 18.54 -13.16 -19.59
N VAL A 402 18.85 -13.54 -18.35
CA VAL A 402 20.03 -14.37 -18.01
C VAL A 402 19.77 -15.87 -18.19
N ILE A 403 18.50 -16.30 -18.29
CA ILE A 403 18.12 -17.70 -18.49
C ILE A 403 17.97 -18.08 -19.98
N GLU A 404 17.95 -17.09 -20.89
CA GLU A 404 17.86 -17.31 -22.34
C GLU A 404 19.21 -17.23 -23.10
N VAL A 405 20.35 -17.35 -22.41
CA VAL A 405 21.68 -17.44 -23.06
C VAL A 405 22.35 -18.81 -22.80
#